data_b121fdfb6bfec5acce55ede95b793cea
#
_entry.id   b121fdfb6bfec5acce55ede95b793cea
#
_cell.length_a   1.000
_cell.length_b   1.000
_cell.length_c   1.000
_cell.angle_alpha   90.00
_cell.angle_beta   90.00
_cell.angle_gamma   90.00
#
_symmetry.space_group_name_H-M   'P 1'
#
loop_
_entity.id
_entity.type
_entity.pdbx_description
1 polymer ?
#
loop_
_entity_poly.entity_id
_entity_poly.type
_entity_poly.pdbx_seq_one_letter_code
_entity_poly.pdbx_strand_id
1 'polypeptide(L)'
;KGDLDLSNFSGITAGGAGGTVADPGEGASSILYGTITHTLEPYMPPRGEKLSKKDADLIRDWITGGMLENKSSKAKKPSGPKIAKLNVDPSARPEGPPPMPEHLNLEPSVTSIRNTVVNDMACSPWAPLLAITGQKQILLYNTDTLKLAAILPFPDGFPETLSFHPTGKYLTAGGGIAGKSGSTYTWDVTTGNMLMSNGREFDSVLAAGLRLDLGGVALGGPSRLIKLWDTQSGEELKSIKKHTDWVTALSYSPDGVLLTTGDRNGGVWVWEAHTGNEFHTLRAHTAGITALAWRADSNI
;
A
#
# COMPACT_ATOMS: atom_id res chain seq x y z
N LYS A 1 -32.82 3.64 13.44
CA LYS A 1 -32.95 2.46 12.59
C LYS A 1 -31.72 2.37 11.75
N GLY A 2 -30.93 1.31 11.87
CA GLY A 2 -29.65 1.13 11.16
C GLY A 2 -28.43 1.04 12.08
N ASP A 3 -28.63 0.88 13.38
CA ASP A 3 -27.60 0.67 14.43
C ASP A 3 -26.50 1.75 14.48
N LEU A 4 -26.77 2.94 13.91
CA LEU A 4 -25.86 4.09 14.00
C LEU A 4 -26.10 4.83 15.32
N ASP A 5 -25.07 4.85 16.17
CA ASP A 5 -25.06 5.62 17.41
C ASP A 5 -24.24 6.91 17.23
N LEU A 6 -24.92 8.04 17.25
CA LEU A 6 -24.31 9.37 17.16
C LEU A 6 -24.09 10.03 18.54
N SER A 7 -24.38 9.32 19.63
CA SER A 7 -24.27 9.87 20.98
C SER A 7 -22.84 9.93 21.52
N ASN A 8 -21.93 9.18 20.92
CA ASN A 8 -20.55 9.10 21.32
C ASN A 8 -19.60 8.94 20.12
N PHE A 9 -18.32 9.27 20.33
CA PHE A 9 -17.29 9.22 19.32
C PHE A 9 -17.08 7.82 18.74
N SER A 10 -17.08 6.80 19.61
CA SER A 10 -16.87 5.43 19.17
C SER A 10 -18.03 4.91 18.31
N GLY A 11 -19.27 5.30 18.58
CA GLY A 11 -20.42 4.96 17.76
C GLY A 11 -20.38 5.62 16.37
N ILE A 12 -19.94 6.88 16.28
CA ILE A 12 -19.77 7.58 15.00
C ILE A 12 -18.67 6.89 14.17
N THR A 13 -17.54 6.53 14.79
CA THR A 13 -16.43 5.88 14.09
C THR A 13 -16.71 4.43 13.73
N ALA A 14 -17.50 3.72 14.51
CA ALA A 14 -17.94 2.36 14.20
C ALA A 14 -18.91 2.33 13.00
N GLY A 15 -19.66 3.42 12.81
CA GLY A 15 -20.70 3.48 11.77
C GLY A 15 -21.96 2.71 12.14
N GLY A 16 -22.80 2.44 11.14
CA GLY A 16 -24.05 1.68 11.30
C GLY A 16 -24.08 0.40 10.48
N ALA A 17 -25.25 -0.21 10.36
CA ALA A 17 -25.46 -1.42 9.57
C ALA A 17 -25.03 -1.28 8.09
N GLY A 18 -24.94 -0.05 7.58
CA GLY A 18 -24.46 0.26 6.22
C GLY A 18 -22.96 0.57 6.12
N GLY A 19 -22.19 0.43 7.22
CA GLY A 19 -20.78 0.74 7.26
C GLY A 19 -20.46 2.11 7.87
N THR A 20 -19.24 2.62 7.61
CA THR A 20 -18.77 3.92 8.10
C THR A 20 -19.59 5.07 7.50
N VAL A 21 -19.96 6.05 8.32
CA VAL A 21 -20.77 7.22 7.90
C VAL A 21 -19.92 8.48 7.71
N ALA A 22 -18.71 8.48 8.23
CA ALA A 22 -17.76 9.57 8.09
C ALA A 22 -16.33 9.00 8.05
N ASP A 23 -15.56 9.44 7.07
CA ASP A 23 -14.17 9.12 6.92
C ASP A 23 -13.32 10.37 7.20
N PRO A 24 -12.28 10.28 8.06
CA PRO A 24 -11.42 11.40 8.38
C PRO A 24 -10.82 12.04 7.11
N GLY A 25 -10.94 13.36 6.98
CA GLY A 25 -10.45 14.10 5.83
C GLY A 25 -11.47 14.31 4.70
N GLU A 26 -12.55 13.54 4.68
CA GLU A 26 -13.56 13.58 3.61
C GLU A 26 -14.90 14.19 4.06
N GLY A 27 -14.85 15.36 4.70
CA GLY A 27 -16.04 15.96 5.29
C GLY A 27 -17.17 16.24 4.30
N ALA A 28 -16.87 16.74 3.12
CA ALA A 28 -17.87 17.11 2.12
C ALA A 28 -18.52 15.90 1.43
N SER A 29 -17.80 14.78 1.30
CA SER A 29 -18.25 13.53 0.68
C SER A 29 -18.81 12.52 1.67
N SER A 30 -18.76 12.81 2.98
CA SER A 30 -19.23 11.89 4.02
C SER A 30 -20.72 11.66 3.95
N ILE A 31 -21.15 10.41 4.18
CA ILE A 31 -22.57 10.03 4.27
C ILE A 31 -23.27 10.84 5.36
N LEU A 32 -22.60 11.04 6.50
CA LEU A 32 -23.14 11.84 7.61
C LEU A 32 -23.47 13.27 7.18
N TYR A 33 -22.55 13.94 6.46
CA TYR A 33 -22.79 15.29 5.96
C TYR A 33 -23.94 15.33 4.95
N GLY A 34 -23.97 14.37 4.02
CA GLY A 34 -25.06 14.26 3.02
C GLY A 34 -26.44 14.06 3.65
N THR A 35 -26.54 13.23 4.70
CA THR A 35 -27.81 12.96 5.38
C THR A 35 -28.32 14.13 6.21
N ILE A 36 -27.45 14.86 6.93
CA ILE A 36 -27.85 16.03 7.75
C ILE A 36 -28.13 17.29 6.92
N THR A 37 -27.60 17.37 5.69
CA THR A 37 -27.91 18.44 4.73
C THR A 37 -29.08 18.11 3.82
N HIS A 38 -29.64 16.91 3.93
CA HIS A 38 -30.71 16.38 3.10
C HIS A 38 -30.34 16.27 1.61
N THR A 39 -29.07 16.04 1.31
CA THR A 39 -28.56 15.76 -0.05
C THR A 39 -28.48 14.27 -0.34
N LEU A 40 -28.49 13.42 0.71
CA LEU A 40 -28.43 11.96 0.60
C LEU A 40 -29.48 11.32 1.54
N GLU A 41 -30.24 10.35 1.03
CA GLU A 41 -31.16 9.56 1.86
C GLU A 41 -30.42 8.44 2.64
N PRO A 42 -30.89 8.08 3.85
CA PRO A 42 -32.06 8.59 4.59
C PRO A 42 -31.77 9.94 5.25
N TYR A 43 -32.69 10.88 5.13
CA TYR A 43 -32.53 12.22 5.72
C TYR A 43 -32.49 12.19 7.25
N MET A 44 -31.61 13.01 7.80
CA MET A 44 -31.48 13.20 9.25
C MET A 44 -31.67 14.69 9.62
N PRO A 45 -32.54 15.02 10.58
CA PRO A 45 -33.47 14.13 11.31
C PRO A 45 -34.58 13.57 10.41
N PRO A 46 -35.10 12.35 10.68
CA PRO A 46 -36.08 11.70 9.79
C PRO A 46 -37.46 12.40 9.67
N ARG A 47 -37.80 13.27 10.60
CA ARG A 47 -39.06 14.03 10.69
C ARG A 47 -38.86 15.48 11.09
N GLY A 48 -37.70 16.04 10.83
CA GLY A 48 -37.38 17.41 11.18
C GLY A 48 -36.77 18.18 10.00
N GLU A 49 -36.58 19.46 10.20
CA GLU A 49 -35.83 20.29 9.26
C GLU A 49 -34.35 19.87 9.24
N LYS A 50 -33.71 20.04 8.10
CA LYS A 50 -32.26 19.86 7.98
C LYS A 50 -31.50 20.75 8.97
N LEU A 51 -30.31 20.32 9.38
CA LEU A 51 -29.46 21.14 10.23
C LEU A 51 -29.17 22.51 9.60
N SER A 52 -28.97 23.50 10.46
CA SER A 52 -28.53 24.81 9.99
C SER A 52 -27.21 24.68 9.20
N LYS A 53 -27.02 25.51 8.19
CA LYS A 53 -25.79 25.49 7.40
C LYS A 53 -24.54 25.62 8.29
N LYS A 54 -24.61 26.44 9.33
CA LYS A 54 -23.52 26.65 10.29
C LYS A 54 -23.16 25.36 11.03
N ASP A 55 -24.15 24.62 11.51
CA ASP A 55 -23.91 23.38 12.26
C ASP A 55 -23.45 22.25 11.35
N ALA A 56 -24.03 22.15 10.14
CA ALA A 56 -23.59 21.20 9.13
C ALA A 56 -22.14 21.44 8.68
N ASP A 57 -21.76 22.70 8.44
CA ASP A 57 -20.40 23.08 8.09
C ASP A 57 -19.41 22.76 9.23
N LEU A 58 -19.80 22.91 10.49
CA LEU A 58 -18.97 22.58 11.64
C LEU A 58 -18.68 21.06 11.71
N ILE A 59 -19.67 20.22 11.42
CA ILE A 59 -19.51 18.77 11.34
C ILE A 59 -18.59 18.42 10.15
N ARG A 60 -18.82 19.04 8.98
CA ARG A 60 -17.94 18.85 7.82
C ARG A 60 -16.48 19.19 8.15
N ASP A 61 -16.25 20.34 8.78
CA ASP A 61 -14.91 20.82 9.09
C ASP A 61 -14.23 19.95 10.17
N TRP A 62 -15.01 19.40 11.11
CA TRP A 62 -14.51 18.43 12.08
C TRP A 62 -14.09 17.12 11.40
N ILE A 63 -14.89 16.59 10.45
CA ILE A 63 -14.52 15.40 9.67
C ILE A 63 -13.29 15.68 8.81
N THR A 64 -13.27 16.84 8.12
CA THR A 64 -12.12 17.25 7.29
C THR A 64 -10.85 17.43 8.12
N GLY A 65 -10.99 17.92 9.37
CA GLY A 65 -9.89 18.10 10.33
C GLY A 65 -9.37 16.80 10.96
N GLY A 66 -9.90 15.62 10.55
CA GLY A 66 -9.41 14.31 11.00
C GLY A 66 -10.16 13.71 12.17
N MET A 67 -11.37 14.16 12.45
CA MET A 67 -12.27 13.59 13.48
C MET A 67 -11.61 13.52 14.86
N LEU A 68 -11.17 14.64 15.41
CA LEU A 68 -10.55 14.70 16.73
C LEU A 68 -11.61 14.48 17.83
N GLU A 69 -11.39 13.54 18.73
CA GLU A 69 -12.26 13.28 19.87
C GLU A 69 -12.06 14.34 20.97
N ASN A 70 -10.81 14.74 21.18
CA ASN A 70 -10.41 15.71 22.20
C ASN A 70 -9.12 16.43 21.82
N LYS A 71 -8.68 17.42 22.63
CA LYS A 71 -7.48 18.23 22.36
C LYS A 71 -6.16 17.44 22.30
N SER A 72 -6.10 16.25 22.87
CA SER A 72 -4.92 15.38 22.85
C SER A 72 -4.96 14.36 21.71
N SER A 73 -6.08 14.26 21.00
CA SER A 73 -6.21 13.36 19.84
C SER A 73 -5.31 13.81 18.71
N LYS A 74 -4.67 12.87 18.05
CA LYS A 74 -3.96 13.14 16.78
C LYS A 74 -4.96 13.06 15.63
N ALA A 75 -4.91 14.05 14.72
CA ALA A 75 -5.72 14.02 13.52
C ALA A 75 -5.47 12.73 12.74
N LYS A 76 -6.51 11.96 12.49
CA LYS A 76 -6.45 10.85 11.56
C LYS A 76 -6.22 11.44 10.18
N LYS A 77 -5.13 11.01 9.51
CA LYS A 77 -4.91 11.43 8.12
C LYS A 77 -6.02 10.87 7.25
N PRO A 78 -6.45 11.61 6.20
CA PRO A 78 -7.32 11.03 5.19
C PRO A 78 -6.68 9.72 4.73
N SER A 79 -7.45 8.65 4.74
CA SER A 79 -7.04 7.44 4.06
C SER A 79 -6.81 7.84 2.60
N GLY A 80 -5.63 7.53 2.07
CA GLY A 80 -5.34 7.71 0.64
C GLY A 80 -6.42 7.05 -0.21
N PRO A 81 -6.35 7.17 -1.55
CA PRO A 81 -7.38 6.64 -2.42
C PRO A 81 -7.75 5.21 -1.99
N LYS A 82 -9.01 4.99 -1.65
CA LYS A 82 -9.51 3.71 -1.18
C LYS A 82 -9.46 2.73 -2.32
N ILE A 83 -8.41 1.92 -2.34
CA ILE A 83 -8.39 0.77 -3.24
C ILE A 83 -9.32 -0.25 -2.61
N ALA A 84 -10.40 -0.57 -3.30
CA ALA A 84 -11.30 -1.62 -2.87
C ALA A 84 -10.50 -2.93 -2.70
N LYS A 85 -10.71 -3.62 -1.57
CA LYS A 85 -10.12 -4.94 -1.38
C LYS A 85 -10.56 -5.83 -2.54
N LEU A 86 -9.60 -6.39 -3.26
CA LEU A 86 -9.87 -7.30 -4.36
C LEU A 86 -9.94 -8.71 -3.81
N ASN A 87 -11.00 -9.42 -4.17
CA ASN A 87 -11.04 -10.87 -4.05
C ASN A 87 -10.48 -11.43 -5.37
N VAL A 88 -9.18 -11.67 -5.42
CA VAL A 88 -8.47 -12.10 -6.62
C VAL A 88 -8.12 -13.58 -6.47
N ASP A 89 -8.49 -14.37 -7.46
CA ASP A 89 -7.93 -15.71 -7.61
C ASP A 89 -6.48 -15.56 -8.10
N PRO A 90 -5.48 -15.99 -7.32
CA PRO A 90 -4.07 -15.81 -7.66
C PRO A 90 -3.65 -16.60 -8.91
N SER A 91 -4.41 -17.62 -9.28
CA SER A 91 -4.15 -18.46 -10.46
C SER A 91 -4.90 -17.98 -11.71
N ALA A 92 -5.91 -17.14 -11.55
CA ALA A 92 -6.69 -16.63 -12.65
C ALA A 92 -5.97 -15.49 -13.38
N ARG A 93 -5.77 -15.64 -14.66
CA ARG A 93 -5.32 -14.54 -15.51
C ARG A 93 -6.41 -13.45 -15.50
N PRO A 94 -6.03 -12.17 -15.26
CA PRO A 94 -7.00 -11.05 -15.34
C PRO A 94 -7.73 -11.05 -16.69
N GLU A 95 -9.02 -10.78 -16.67
CA GLU A 95 -9.82 -10.62 -17.89
C GLU A 95 -9.37 -9.35 -18.64
N GLY A 96 -9.30 -9.44 -19.96
CA GLY A 96 -8.95 -8.31 -20.83
C GLY A 96 -7.49 -8.31 -21.30
N PRO A 97 -7.07 -7.22 -21.95
CA PRO A 97 -5.69 -7.07 -22.41
C PRO A 97 -4.73 -6.97 -21.22
N PRO A 98 -3.47 -7.45 -21.38
CA PRO A 98 -2.48 -7.34 -20.32
C PRO A 98 -2.24 -5.84 -19.96
N PRO A 99 -2.11 -5.52 -18.65
CA PRO A 99 -1.91 -4.15 -18.21
C PRO A 99 -0.62 -3.56 -18.79
N MET A 100 -0.74 -2.53 -19.63
CA MET A 100 0.37 -1.81 -20.21
C MET A 100 0.21 -0.30 -20.00
N PRO A 101 1.31 0.46 -19.90
CA PRO A 101 1.27 1.91 -19.79
C PRO A 101 0.53 2.56 -20.97
N GLU A 102 -0.42 3.44 -20.69
CA GLU A 102 -1.20 4.18 -21.69
C GLU A 102 -0.76 5.64 -21.72
N HIS A 103 0.00 6.03 -22.75
CA HIS A 103 0.42 7.42 -23.00
C HIS A 103 1.12 8.11 -21.81
N LEU A 104 1.93 7.36 -21.06
CA LEU A 104 2.65 7.90 -19.91
C LEU A 104 3.87 8.73 -20.34
N ASN A 105 4.36 9.53 -19.38
CA ASN A 105 5.54 10.35 -19.60
C ASN A 105 6.79 9.48 -19.83
N LEU A 106 7.58 9.83 -20.84
CA LEU A 106 8.87 9.22 -21.19
C LEU A 106 10.06 10.13 -20.82
N GLU A 107 9.79 11.32 -20.29
CA GLU A 107 10.84 12.23 -19.88
C GLU A 107 11.36 11.84 -18.49
N PRO A 108 12.67 11.66 -18.34
CA PRO A 108 13.25 11.29 -17.05
C PRO A 108 13.06 12.40 -16.00
N SER A 109 12.65 12.02 -14.81
CA SER A 109 12.55 12.94 -13.67
C SER A 109 13.90 13.47 -13.24
N VAL A 110 14.95 12.69 -13.46
CA VAL A 110 16.35 13.02 -13.15
C VAL A 110 17.24 12.48 -14.25
N THR A 111 18.14 13.33 -14.77
CA THR A 111 19.22 12.93 -15.66
C THR A 111 20.54 13.02 -14.93
N SER A 112 21.40 12.03 -15.06
CA SER A 112 22.74 11.99 -14.46
C SER A 112 23.79 11.75 -15.53
N ILE A 113 24.92 12.42 -15.43
CA ILE A 113 26.07 12.20 -16.30
C ILE A 113 26.71 10.84 -16.03
N ARG A 114 26.54 10.30 -14.80
CA ARG A 114 27.07 8.99 -14.40
C ARG A 114 26.02 7.91 -14.59
N ASN A 115 26.45 6.73 -14.97
CA ASN A 115 25.58 5.56 -15.02
C ASN A 115 25.00 5.27 -13.62
N THR A 116 23.73 4.97 -13.58
CA THR A 116 23.01 4.60 -12.35
C THR A 116 23.14 3.08 -12.13
N VAL A 117 23.20 2.68 -10.88
CA VAL A 117 23.11 1.27 -10.51
C VAL A 117 21.67 0.82 -10.66
N VAL A 118 21.47 -0.35 -11.22
CA VAL A 118 20.20 -1.08 -11.17
C VAL A 118 20.24 -1.95 -9.92
N ASN A 119 19.42 -1.60 -8.91
CA ASN A 119 19.36 -2.34 -7.65
C ASN A 119 18.43 -3.55 -7.77
N ASP A 120 17.33 -3.37 -8.51
CA ASP A 120 16.33 -4.43 -8.68
C ASP A 120 15.59 -4.30 -10.01
N MET A 121 15.03 -5.41 -10.47
CA MET A 121 14.15 -5.49 -11.63
C MET A 121 13.05 -6.51 -11.43
N ALA A 122 11.87 -6.21 -11.95
CA ALA A 122 10.70 -7.08 -11.84
C ALA A 122 9.98 -7.20 -13.20
N CYS A 123 9.58 -8.42 -13.55
CA CYS A 123 8.76 -8.68 -14.74
C CYS A 123 7.29 -8.71 -14.35
N SER A 124 6.44 -8.13 -15.21
CA SER A 124 5.00 -8.31 -15.08
C SER A 124 4.62 -9.78 -15.32
N PRO A 125 3.69 -10.34 -14.51
CA PRO A 125 3.26 -11.73 -14.70
C PRO A 125 2.46 -11.96 -16.00
N TRP A 126 1.86 -10.92 -16.58
CA TRP A 126 0.94 -11.04 -17.70
C TRP A 126 1.28 -10.19 -18.92
N ALA A 127 1.90 -9.04 -18.69
CA ALA A 127 2.25 -8.10 -19.77
C ALA A 127 3.71 -8.26 -20.19
N PRO A 128 4.06 -7.96 -21.45
CA PRO A 128 5.45 -7.86 -21.87
C PRO A 128 6.10 -6.58 -21.30
N LEU A 129 6.20 -6.51 -19.97
CA LEU A 129 6.63 -5.32 -19.25
C LEU A 129 7.67 -5.68 -18.19
N LEU A 130 8.78 -4.95 -18.21
CA LEU A 130 9.88 -5.02 -17.25
C LEU A 130 10.02 -3.69 -16.53
N ALA A 131 10.00 -3.71 -15.21
CA ALA A 131 10.34 -2.57 -14.37
C ALA A 131 11.79 -2.67 -13.90
N ILE A 132 12.52 -1.56 -13.95
CA ILE A 132 13.93 -1.46 -13.55
C ILE A 132 14.09 -0.24 -12.64
N THR A 133 14.82 -0.40 -11.54
CA THR A 133 15.17 0.72 -10.66
C THR A 133 16.15 1.66 -11.35
N GLY A 134 15.92 2.96 -11.18
CA GLY A 134 16.80 4.01 -11.66
C GLY A 134 17.01 5.10 -10.61
N GLN A 135 17.69 6.18 -10.96
CA GLN A 135 17.95 7.27 -10.04
C GLN A 135 16.69 8.10 -9.79
N LYS A 136 16.06 7.95 -8.61
CA LYS A 136 14.80 8.61 -8.22
C LYS A 136 13.64 8.37 -9.20
N GLN A 137 13.67 7.26 -9.91
CA GLN A 137 12.64 6.89 -10.88
C GLN A 137 12.66 5.39 -11.12
N ILE A 138 11.58 4.88 -11.69
CA ILE A 138 11.45 3.50 -12.14
C ILE A 138 11.19 3.56 -13.65
N LEU A 139 11.93 2.76 -14.39
CA LEU A 139 11.84 2.68 -15.85
C LEU A 139 11.02 1.44 -16.22
N LEU A 140 9.98 1.61 -17.01
CA LEU A 140 9.17 0.54 -17.53
C LEU A 140 9.51 0.30 -19.00
N TYR A 141 10.00 -0.89 -19.32
CA TYR A 141 10.34 -1.30 -20.70
C TYR A 141 9.36 -2.34 -21.22
N ASN A 142 8.96 -2.17 -22.45
CA ASN A 142 8.26 -3.23 -23.18
C ASN A 142 9.28 -4.28 -23.63
N THR A 143 9.11 -5.53 -23.20
CA THR A 143 10.07 -6.62 -23.45
C THR A 143 10.02 -7.17 -24.88
N ASP A 144 8.91 -6.97 -25.60
CA ASP A 144 8.80 -7.41 -27.00
C ASP A 144 9.50 -6.43 -27.95
N THR A 145 9.37 -5.12 -27.67
CA THR A 145 9.92 -4.08 -28.53
C THR A 145 11.25 -3.52 -28.02
N LEU A 146 11.65 -3.84 -26.80
CA LEU A 146 12.80 -3.31 -26.07
C LEU A 146 12.81 -1.77 -25.97
N LYS A 147 11.63 -1.15 -26.04
CA LYS A 147 11.47 0.30 -25.95
C LYS A 147 10.99 0.70 -24.56
N LEU A 148 11.41 1.87 -24.13
CA LEU A 148 10.88 2.51 -22.93
C LEU A 148 9.37 2.76 -23.11
N ALA A 149 8.57 2.26 -22.18
CA ALA A 149 7.12 2.39 -22.19
C ALA A 149 6.62 3.49 -21.24
N ALA A 150 7.30 3.68 -20.11
CA ALA A 150 6.96 4.72 -19.13
C ALA A 150 8.11 5.00 -18.16
N ILE A 151 8.03 6.16 -17.51
CA ILE A 151 8.89 6.51 -16.37
C ILE A 151 7.97 6.89 -15.19
N LEU A 152 8.16 6.20 -14.05
CA LEU A 152 7.46 6.50 -12.82
C LEU A 152 8.40 7.22 -11.87
N PRO A 153 8.06 8.43 -11.39
CA PRO A 153 8.91 9.15 -10.44
C PRO A 153 8.90 8.46 -9.07
N PHE A 154 10.08 8.29 -8.45
CA PHE A 154 10.21 7.80 -7.08
C PHE A 154 10.40 9.01 -6.16
N PRO A 155 9.46 9.29 -5.23
CA PRO A 155 9.38 10.59 -4.55
C PRO A 155 10.55 10.89 -3.61
N ASP A 156 11.00 9.89 -2.83
CA ASP A 156 12.00 10.10 -1.78
C ASP A 156 13.14 9.11 -1.88
N GLY A 157 14.32 9.59 -2.22
CA GLY A 157 15.55 8.79 -2.30
C GLY A 157 15.67 7.93 -3.55
N PHE A 158 16.07 6.70 -3.37
CA PHE A 158 16.34 5.73 -4.44
C PHE A 158 15.47 4.49 -4.28
N PRO A 159 14.89 3.96 -5.37
CA PRO A 159 14.21 2.68 -5.33
C PRO A 159 15.25 1.56 -5.17
N GLU A 160 15.04 0.69 -4.18
CA GLU A 160 15.92 -0.43 -3.86
C GLU A 160 15.30 -1.77 -4.26
N THR A 161 13.97 -1.88 -4.21
CA THR A 161 13.25 -3.13 -4.52
C THR A 161 11.98 -2.86 -5.32
N LEU A 162 11.62 -3.79 -6.18
CA LEU A 162 10.44 -3.76 -7.05
C LEU A 162 9.65 -5.07 -6.95
N SER A 163 8.34 -4.97 -6.93
CA SER A 163 7.45 -6.13 -6.94
C SER A 163 6.18 -5.84 -7.73
N PHE A 164 5.89 -6.65 -8.75
CA PHE A 164 4.59 -6.63 -9.38
C PHE A 164 3.58 -7.39 -8.55
N HIS A 165 2.40 -6.83 -8.43
CA HIS A 165 1.25 -7.54 -7.92
C HIS A 165 0.86 -8.68 -8.89
N PRO A 166 0.31 -9.82 -8.40
CA PRO A 166 -0.07 -10.96 -9.25
C PRO A 166 -1.03 -10.62 -10.40
N THR A 167 -1.84 -9.58 -10.28
CA THR A 167 -2.69 -9.10 -11.38
C THR A 167 -1.92 -8.39 -12.50
N GLY A 168 -0.65 -8.06 -12.31
CA GLY A 168 0.16 -7.27 -13.23
C GLY A 168 -0.20 -5.78 -13.31
N LYS A 169 -1.30 -5.36 -12.67
CA LYS A 169 -1.80 -3.99 -12.73
C LYS A 169 -1.05 -3.03 -11.80
N TYR A 170 -0.53 -3.52 -10.68
CA TYR A 170 0.11 -2.71 -9.67
C TYR A 170 1.58 -3.05 -9.54
N LEU A 171 2.40 -2.02 -9.41
CA LEU A 171 3.83 -2.11 -9.14
C LEU A 171 4.12 -1.45 -7.80
N THR A 172 4.74 -2.17 -6.87
CA THR A 172 5.20 -1.66 -5.60
C THR A 172 6.71 -1.54 -5.61
N ALA A 173 7.22 -0.42 -5.14
CA ALA A 173 8.65 -0.20 -4.92
C ALA A 173 8.89 0.22 -3.48
N GLY A 174 9.94 -0.32 -2.89
CA GLY A 174 10.51 0.13 -1.64
C GLY A 174 11.84 0.83 -1.86
N GLY A 175 12.19 1.77 -0.99
CA GLY A 175 13.46 2.47 -1.07
C GLY A 175 13.54 3.62 -0.09
N GLY A 176 14.40 4.59 -0.37
CA GLY A 176 14.59 5.75 0.49
C GLY A 176 15.97 6.35 0.40
N ILE A 177 16.38 6.97 1.49
CA ILE A 177 17.73 7.52 1.69
C ILE A 177 18.35 6.84 2.91
N ALA A 178 19.43 6.11 2.70
CA ALA A 178 20.14 5.41 3.77
C ALA A 178 20.42 6.32 4.97
N GLY A 179 20.05 5.85 6.16
CA GLY A 179 20.21 6.57 7.42
C GLY A 179 19.29 7.80 7.60
N LYS A 180 18.32 8.01 6.71
CA LYS A 180 17.44 9.20 6.77
C LYS A 180 15.96 8.89 6.62
N SER A 181 15.58 8.15 5.60
CA SER A 181 14.16 7.89 5.31
C SER A 181 13.97 6.60 4.51
N GLY A 182 12.81 5.97 4.67
CA GLY A 182 12.39 4.83 3.87
C GLY A 182 10.89 4.71 3.79
N SER A 183 10.41 4.41 2.60
CA SER A 183 8.99 4.24 2.32
C SER A 183 8.75 3.28 1.16
N THR A 184 7.53 2.81 1.06
CA THR A 184 7.05 2.05 -0.09
C THR A 184 6.02 2.87 -0.84
N TYR A 185 6.02 2.75 -2.15
CA TYR A 185 5.07 3.39 -3.04
C TYR A 185 4.50 2.36 -3.99
N THR A 186 3.23 2.51 -4.33
CA THR A 186 2.54 1.62 -5.28
C THR A 186 1.87 2.44 -6.37
N TRP A 187 2.07 2.04 -7.61
CA TRP A 187 1.48 2.68 -8.79
C TRP A 187 0.53 1.73 -9.50
N ASP A 188 -0.50 2.30 -10.13
CA ASP A 188 -1.21 1.67 -11.22
C ASP A 188 -0.36 1.80 -12.47
N VAL A 189 0.03 0.68 -13.04
CA VAL A 189 0.96 0.62 -14.18
C VAL A 189 0.35 1.19 -15.44
N THR A 190 -0.97 1.06 -15.60
CA THR A 190 -1.68 1.54 -16.80
C THR A 190 -1.75 3.07 -16.85
N THR A 191 -2.10 3.68 -15.71
CA THR A 191 -2.30 5.13 -15.63
C THR A 191 -1.08 5.90 -15.14
N GLY A 192 -0.08 5.20 -14.56
CA GLY A 192 1.09 5.81 -13.93
C GLY A 192 0.79 6.54 -12.62
N ASN A 193 -0.46 6.49 -12.14
CA ASN A 193 -0.84 7.15 -10.90
C ASN A 193 -0.26 6.43 -9.69
N MET A 194 0.35 7.19 -8.79
CA MET A 194 0.73 6.69 -7.47
C MET A 194 -0.53 6.56 -6.62
N LEU A 195 -0.84 5.34 -6.19
CA LEU A 195 -2.06 5.03 -5.47
C LEU A 195 -1.89 5.08 -3.95
N MET A 196 -0.72 4.68 -3.46
CA MET A 196 -0.46 4.65 -2.03
C MET A 196 1.02 4.85 -1.70
N SER A 197 1.24 5.34 -0.47
CA SER A 197 2.56 5.50 0.12
C SER A 197 2.49 5.01 1.56
N ASN A 198 3.29 4.01 1.91
CA ASN A 198 3.31 3.41 3.23
C ASN A 198 4.75 3.35 3.76
N GLY A 199 4.88 3.27 5.09
CA GLY A 199 6.17 3.24 5.75
C GLY A 199 6.68 4.64 6.12
N ARG A 200 7.41 4.68 7.22
CA ARG A 200 8.11 5.88 7.73
C ARG A 200 9.35 5.39 8.45
N GLU A 201 10.22 4.72 7.68
CA GLU A 201 11.45 4.18 8.23
C GLU A 201 12.51 5.28 8.34
N PHE A 202 13.44 5.09 9.30
CA PHE A 202 14.62 5.95 9.45
C PHE A 202 15.78 5.53 8.53
N ASP A 203 15.56 4.48 7.72
CA ASP A 203 16.54 3.96 6.77
C ASP A 203 15.82 3.41 5.55
N SER A 204 16.57 3.17 4.47
CA SER A 204 16.02 2.68 3.22
C SER A 204 15.29 1.35 3.39
N VAL A 205 14.17 1.18 2.68
CA VAL A 205 13.43 -0.08 2.60
C VAL A 205 14.11 -0.96 1.55
N LEU A 206 14.64 -2.11 1.98
CA LEU A 206 15.38 -3.05 1.12
C LEU A 206 14.51 -4.16 0.55
N ALA A 207 13.36 -4.43 1.19
CA ALA A 207 12.43 -5.44 0.75
C ALA A 207 11.00 -4.98 1.00
N ALA A 208 10.13 -5.11 0.01
CA ALA A 208 8.73 -4.69 0.10
C ALA A 208 7.82 -5.57 -0.76
N GLY A 209 6.58 -5.71 -0.35
CA GLY A 209 5.56 -6.43 -1.12
C GLY A 209 4.15 -5.97 -0.78
N LEU A 210 3.27 -6.05 -1.77
CA LEU A 210 1.85 -5.75 -1.64
C LEU A 210 1.09 -7.08 -1.53
N ARG A 211 0.20 -7.18 -0.53
CA ARG A 211 -0.63 -8.38 -0.33
C ARG A 211 -1.66 -8.49 -1.45
N LEU A 212 -2.05 -9.74 -1.79
CA LEU A 212 -2.94 -10.05 -2.92
C LEU A 212 -4.28 -9.29 -2.89
N ASP A 213 -4.86 -9.10 -1.71
CA ASP A 213 -6.12 -8.38 -1.51
C ASP A 213 -5.99 -6.84 -1.54
N LEU A 214 -4.79 -6.33 -1.80
CA LEU A 214 -4.42 -4.91 -1.73
C LEU A 214 -4.59 -4.27 -0.34
N GLY A 215 -5.00 -5.04 0.67
CA GLY A 215 -5.29 -4.52 2.00
C GLY A 215 -4.07 -4.34 2.90
N GLY A 216 -2.89 -4.77 2.48
CA GLY A 216 -1.68 -4.66 3.30
C GLY A 216 -0.39 -4.60 2.49
N VAL A 217 0.58 -3.85 3.01
CA VAL A 217 1.96 -3.80 2.53
C VAL A 217 2.88 -4.28 3.64
N ALA A 218 3.82 -5.15 3.29
CA ALA A 218 4.93 -5.52 4.17
C ALA A 218 6.22 -4.85 3.69
N LEU A 219 7.03 -4.42 4.63
CA LEU A 219 8.34 -3.86 4.35
C LEU A 219 9.39 -4.33 5.37
N GLY A 220 10.64 -4.34 4.94
CA GLY A 220 11.79 -4.67 5.74
C GLY A 220 13.05 -3.96 5.26
N GLY A 221 14.07 -3.91 6.13
CA GLY A 221 15.31 -3.21 5.81
C GLY A 221 16.34 -3.31 6.93
N PRO A 222 17.24 -2.31 7.07
CA PRO A 222 18.33 -2.30 8.04
C PRO A 222 17.87 -2.29 9.50
N SER A 223 16.64 -1.88 9.79
CA SER A 223 16.05 -1.92 11.12
C SER A 223 15.91 -3.34 11.70
N ARG A 224 16.03 -4.37 10.86
CA ARG A 224 15.81 -5.79 11.20
C ARG A 224 14.37 -6.10 11.65
N LEU A 225 13.47 -5.17 11.39
CA LEU A 225 12.04 -5.31 11.64
C LEU A 225 11.32 -5.58 10.33
N ILE A 226 10.28 -6.41 10.40
CA ILE A 226 9.26 -6.49 9.36
C ILE A 226 8.08 -5.69 9.86
N LYS A 227 7.60 -4.75 9.07
CA LYS A 227 6.45 -3.95 9.40
C LYS A 227 5.33 -4.22 8.42
N LEU A 228 4.15 -4.48 8.96
CA LEU A 228 2.92 -4.65 8.21
C LEU A 228 2.11 -3.37 8.32
N TRP A 229 1.71 -2.82 7.19
CA TRP A 229 0.93 -1.60 7.08
C TRP A 229 -0.40 -1.87 6.41
N ASP A 230 -1.45 -1.25 6.93
CA ASP A 230 -2.75 -1.21 6.26
C ASP A 230 -2.72 -0.18 5.14
N THR A 231 -3.14 -0.57 3.95
CA THR A 231 -3.11 0.29 2.76
C THR A 231 -4.24 1.32 2.73
N GLN A 232 -5.32 1.08 3.47
CA GLN A 232 -6.48 1.96 3.51
C GLN A 232 -6.31 3.06 4.56
N SER A 233 -5.89 2.70 5.77
CA SER A 233 -5.67 3.66 6.85
C SER A 233 -4.29 4.31 6.80
N GLY A 234 -3.31 3.66 6.16
CA GLY A 234 -1.92 4.08 6.18
C GLY A 234 -1.27 3.95 7.57
N GLU A 235 -1.82 3.08 8.43
CA GLU A 235 -1.32 2.83 9.78
C GLU A 235 -0.48 1.55 9.84
N GLU A 236 0.52 1.53 10.72
CA GLU A 236 1.28 0.33 11.03
C GLU A 236 0.42 -0.64 11.85
N LEU A 237 0.12 -1.81 11.27
CA LEU A 237 -0.66 -2.86 11.93
C LEU A 237 0.20 -3.65 12.91
N LYS A 238 1.41 -3.96 12.52
CA LYS A 238 2.30 -4.80 13.32
C LYS A 238 3.77 -4.57 12.97
N SER A 239 4.60 -4.63 13.99
CA SER A 239 6.06 -4.70 13.87
C SER A 239 6.55 -6.04 14.41
N ILE A 240 7.28 -6.79 13.60
CA ILE A 240 7.80 -8.12 13.92
C ILE A 240 9.31 -8.03 14.14
N LYS A 241 9.77 -8.36 15.35
CA LYS A 241 11.17 -8.35 15.72
C LYS A 241 11.67 -9.79 15.89
N LYS A 242 12.23 -10.36 14.83
CA LYS A 242 12.75 -11.73 14.83
C LYS A 242 14.09 -11.83 14.10
N HIS A 243 14.27 -11.05 13.05
CA HIS A 243 15.49 -11.04 12.26
C HIS A 243 16.68 -10.54 13.07
N THR A 244 17.83 -11.15 12.85
CA THR A 244 19.08 -10.80 13.54
C THR A 244 19.94 -9.81 12.73
N ASP A 245 19.68 -9.69 11.44
CA ASP A 245 20.35 -8.77 10.52
C ASP A 245 19.35 -8.13 9.56
N TRP A 246 19.80 -7.33 8.62
CA TRP A 246 19.00 -6.60 7.64
C TRP A 246 18.07 -7.54 6.88
N VAL A 247 16.79 -7.17 6.79
CA VAL A 247 15.82 -7.88 5.96
C VAL A 247 16.04 -7.45 4.51
N THR A 248 16.51 -8.39 3.70
CA THR A 248 16.95 -8.13 2.31
C THR A 248 16.03 -8.76 1.27
N ALA A 249 15.16 -9.68 1.68
CA ALA A 249 14.20 -10.32 0.79
C ALA A 249 12.84 -10.50 1.49
N LEU A 250 11.78 -10.29 0.73
CA LEU A 250 10.40 -10.43 1.19
C LEU A 250 9.52 -10.84 0.02
N SER A 251 8.63 -11.81 0.24
CA SER A 251 7.68 -12.24 -0.78
C SER A 251 6.39 -12.77 -0.15
N TYR A 252 5.25 -12.29 -0.62
CA TYR A 252 3.97 -12.91 -0.30
C TYR A 252 3.74 -14.17 -1.13
N SER A 253 3.06 -15.16 -0.53
CA SER A 253 2.57 -16.30 -1.29
C SER A 253 1.54 -15.85 -2.34
N PRO A 254 1.41 -16.55 -3.48
CA PRO A 254 0.46 -16.19 -4.54
C PRO A 254 -0.99 -16.05 -4.06
N ASP A 255 -1.40 -16.86 -3.08
CA ASP A 255 -2.73 -16.81 -2.45
C ASP A 255 -2.87 -15.68 -1.40
N GLY A 256 -1.78 -14.98 -1.06
CA GLY A 256 -1.77 -13.89 -0.09
C GLY A 256 -1.92 -14.33 1.37
N VAL A 257 -1.88 -15.64 1.66
CA VAL A 257 -2.07 -16.18 3.02
C VAL A 257 -0.80 -16.10 3.85
N LEU A 258 0.35 -16.33 3.21
CA LEU A 258 1.67 -16.36 3.85
C LEU A 258 2.57 -15.24 3.35
N LEU A 259 3.51 -14.87 4.19
CA LEU A 259 4.60 -13.94 3.91
C LEU A 259 5.92 -14.59 4.27
N THR A 260 6.86 -14.63 3.34
CA THR A 260 8.23 -15.10 3.62
C THR A 260 9.19 -13.94 3.65
N THR A 261 10.12 -13.96 4.61
CA THR A 261 11.16 -12.94 4.76
C THR A 261 12.51 -13.56 5.00
N GLY A 262 13.55 -12.95 4.44
CA GLY A 262 14.92 -13.38 4.56
C GLY A 262 15.86 -12.26 4.97
N ASP A 263 16.87 -12.59 5.79
CA ASP A 263 17.85 -11.62 6.24
C ASP A 263 19.27 -11.89 5.69
N ARG A 264 20.13 -10.90 5.89
CA ARG A 264 21.55 -10.94 5.47
C ARG A 264 22.37 -11.99 6.22
N ASN A 265 21.86 -12.54 7.31
CA ASN A 265 22.54 -13.58 8.11
C ASN A 265 22.06 -15.00 7.78
N GLY A 266 21.19 -15.16 6.76
CA GLY A 266 20.69 -16.46 6.30
C GLY A 266 19.41 -16.92 7.01
N GLY A 267 18.85 -16.11 7.88
CA GLY A 267 17.56 -16.42 8.53
C GLY A 267 16.39 -16.27 7.54
N VAL A 268 15.55 -17.29 7.47
CA VAL A 268 14.32 -17.27 6.68
C VAL A 268 13.14 -17.68 7.55
N TRP A 269 12.12 -16.84 7.57
CA TRP A 269 10.87 -17.09 8.31
C TRP A 269 9.66 -16.96 7.40
N VAL A 270 8.66 -17.74 7.72
CA VAL A 270 7.33 -17.71 7.11
C VAL A 270 6.33 -17.23 8.16
N TRP A 271 5.50 -16.27 7.78
CA TRP A 271 4.52 -15.62 8.64
C TRP A 271 3.13 -15.75 8.05
N GLU A 272 2.12 -15.77 8.89
CA GLU A 272 0.75 -15.52 8.44
C GLU A 272 0.62 -14.06 7.98
N ALA A 273 0.23 -13.83 6.74
CA ALA A 273 0.25 -12.52 6.11
C ALA A 273 -0.65 -11.48 6.78
N HIS A 274 -1.77 -11.91 7.38
CA HIS A 274 -2.74 -11.03 8.02
C HIS A 274 -2.41 -10.71 9.48
N THR A 275 -1.90 -11.70 10.22
CA THR A 275 -1.66 -11.58 11.66
C THR A 275 -0.22 -11.27 11.99
N GLY A 276 0.72 -11.59 11.07
CA GLY A 276 2.16 -11.55 11.30
C GLY A 276 2.62 -12.52 12.38
N ASN A 277 1.87 -13.59 12.65
CA ASN A 277 2.31 -14.67 13.52
C ASN A 277 3.30 -15.57 12.80
N GLU A 278 4.27 -16.12 13.54
CA GLU A 278 5.22 -17.07 12.98
C GLU A 278 4.48 -18.36 12.56
N PHE A 279 4.59 -18.73 11.30
CA PHE A 279 4.05 -19.97 10.77
C PHE A 279 5.12 -21.05 10.70
N HIS A 280 6.31 -20.70 10.16
CA HIS A 280 7.42 -21.65 10.00
C HIS A 280 8.77 -20.95 9.96
N THR A 281 9.85 -21.68 10.30
CA THR A 281 11.23 -21.21 10.20
C THR A 281 12.03 -22.16 9.31
N LEU A 282 12.67 -21.64 8.29
CA LEU A 282 13.55 -22.38 7.40
C LEU A 282 15.02 -22.16 7.81
N ARG A 283 15.71 -23.24 8.19
CA ARG A 283 17.09 -23.17 8.70
C ARG A 283 18.02 -24.03 7.85
N ALA A 284 18.57 -23.47 6.82
CA ALA A 284 19.55 -24.17 5.99
C ALA A 284 20.63 -23.23 5.43
N HIS A 285 20.31 -21.96 5.27
CA HIS A 285 21.25 -20.98 4.72
C HIS A 285 22.24 -20.49 5.77
N THR A 286 23.49 -20.37 5.37
CA THR A 286 24.62 -19.86 6.20
C THR A 286 25.13 -18.49 5.73
N ALA A 287 24.54 -17.96 4.65
CA ALA A 287 24.86 -16.66 4.07
C ALA A 287 23.57 -15.89 3.75
N GLY A 288 23.73 -14.61 3.43
CA GLY A 288 22.59 -13.69 3.23
C GLY A 288 21.61 -14.16 2.15
N ILE A 289 20.34 -13.95 2.44
CA ILE A 289 19.25 -14.23 1.53
C ILE A 289 19.11 -13.05 0.57
N THR A 290 19.22 -13.31 -0.72
CA THR A 290 19.14 -12.28 -1.77
C THR A 290 17.79 -12.25 -2.47
N ALA A 291 17.08 -13.40 -2.54
CA ALA A 291 15.80 -13.51 -3.20
C ALA A 291 14.95 -14.62 -2.59
N LEU A 292 13.65 -14.45 -2.68
CA LEU A 292 12.63 -15.41 -2.27
C LEU A 292 11.61 -15.56 -3.40
N ALA A 293 11.19 -16.79 -3.66
CA ALA A 293 10.15 -17.06 -4.65
C ALA A 293 9.23 -18.17 -4.16
N TRP A 294 7.97 -18.04 -4.46
CA TRP A 294 6.94 -19.02 -4.20
C TRP A 294 6.63 -19.82 -5.48
N ARG A 295 6.21 -21.05 -5.31
CA ARG A 295 5.55 -21.78 -6.40
C ARG A 295 4.19 -21.15 -6.69
N ALA A 296 3.77 -21.22 -7.95
CA ALA A 296 2.50 -20.61 -8.38
C ALA A 296 1.26 -21.17 -7.67
N ASP A 297 1.34 -22.41 -7.18
CA ASP A 297 0.27 -23.10 -6.46
C ASP A 297 0.27 -22.84 -4.94
N SER A 298 1.10 -21.94 -4.47
CA SER A 298 1.30 -21.61 -3.03
C SER A 298 1.69 -22.80 -2.14
N ASN A 299 2.01 -23.96 -2.72
CA ASN A 299 2.52 -25.08 -1.95
C ASN A 299 3.99 -24.87 -1.58
N ILE A 300 4.35 -25.29 -0.38
CA ILE A 300 5.71 -25.20 0.19
C ILE A 300 6.52 -26.42 -0.24
#